data_b8e1c7cb794797a8dd7971b4d44d6b77
#
_entry.id   b8e1c7cb794797a8dd7971b4d44d6b77
#
_cell.length_a   1.000
_cell.length_b   1.000
_cell.length_c   1.000
_cell.angle_alpha   90.00
_cell.angle_beta   90.00
_cell.angle_gamma   90.00
#
_symmetry.space_group_name_H-M   'P 1'
#
loop_
_entity.id
_entity.type
_entity.pdbx_description
1 polymer ?
#
loop_
_entity_poly.entity_id
_entity_poly.type
_entity_poly.pdbx_seq_one_letter_code
_entity_poly.pdbx_strand_id
1 'polypeptide(L)'
;VFDKDASRYHRGVYARKRADLLLQLNAVLLPFFLAQLKNLHTKLASAFQQAMQEGTRGASYDFGRLVEEHVAHALAAFDAETQRLVLPDTDWSVSEERMHLEEDLRAVARTLRADETQKLAVRLEKDIRRHLAEPIEAALSEPDAGMWDRVLGVWRDACDRAAALYRERAAHLNTTPDEDAATVGRLHMVAWRALLDRVQESTSE
;
A
#
# COMPACT_ATOMS: atom_id res chain seq x y z
N VAL A 1 34.86 16.06 31.03
CA VAL A 1 35.33 16.16 32.43
C VAL A 1 36.30 15.00 32.72
N PHE A 2 35.89 13.72 32.57
CA PHE A 2 36.72 12.55 32.90
C PHE A 2 38.11 12.57 32.22
N ASP A 3 38.19 12.83 30.90
CA ASP A 3 39.40 12.85 30.15
C ASP A 3 40.38 13.96 30.63
N LYS A 4 39.84 15.07 31.14
CA LYS A 4 40.61 16.21 31.63
C LYS A 4 41.25 15.95 33.01
N ASP A 5 40.53 15.25 33.87
CA ASP A 5 40.96 14.95 35.23
C ASP A 5 41.77 13.67 35.32
N ALA A 6 41.49 12.69 34.44
CA ALA A 6 42.14 11.39 34.41
C ALA A 6 43.49 11.38 33.65
N SER A 7 43.84 12.45 32.91
CA SER A 7 45.12 12.56 32.18
C SER A 7 46.40 12.46 33.06
N ARG A 8 46.23 12.60 34.37
CA ARG A 8 47.32 12.52 35.37
C ARG A 8 47.59 11.09 35.84
N TYR A 9 46.75 10.10 35.50
CA TYR A 9 46.92 8.72 35.91
C TYR A 9 47.80 7.92 34.94
N HIS A 10 48.31 6.76 35.41
CA HIS A 10 49.05 5.84 34.57
C HIS A 10 48.24 5.48 33.32
N ARG A 11 48.85 5.64 32.16
CA ARG A 11 48.19 5.53 30.84
C ARG A 11 47.36 4.25 30.64
N GLY A 12 47.85 3.10 31.17
CA GLY A 12 47.15 1.82 31.08
C GLY A 12 45.90 1.74 31.98
N VAL A 13 45.93 2.38 33.17
CA VAL A 13 44.77 2.45 34.07
C VAL A 13 43.68 3.36 33.48
N TYR A 14 44.10 4.49 32.94
CA TYR A 14 43.20 5.41 32.25
C TYR A 14 42.49 4.74 31.09
N ALA A 15 43.22 4.08 30.19
CA ALA A 15 42.61 3.41 29.01
C ALA A 15 41.62 2.34 29.43
N ARG A 16 41.89 1.52 30.44
CA ARG A 16 40.96 0.50 30.95
C ARG A 16 39.71 1.12 31.54
N LYS A 17 39.87 2.14 32.39
CA LYS A 17 38.70 2.83 33.01
C LYS A 17 37.86 3.57 32.00
N ARG A 18 38.46 4.15 30.96
CA ARG A 18 37.70 4.78 29.85
C ARG A 18 36.91 3.73 29.07
N ALA A 19 37.50 2.56 28.76
CA ALA A 19 36.79 1.47 28.10
C ALA A 19 35.63 0.93 28.93
N ASP A 20 35.86 0.69 30.24
CA ASP A 20 34.80 0.26 31.17
C ASP A 20 33.65 1.28 31.23
N LEU A 21 33.95 2.57 31.30
CA LEU A 21 32.92 3.64 31.31
C LEU A 21 32.14 3.70 30.02
N LEU A 22 32.81 3.58 28.86
CA LEU A 22 32.15 3.56 27.57
C LEU A 22 31.21 2.35 27.42
N LEU A 23 31.63 1.16 27.88
CA LEU A 23 30.76 -0.03 27.90
C LEU A 23 29.52 0.19 28.77
N GLN A 24 29.67 0.76 29.96
CA GLN A 24 28.54 1.06 30.85
C GLN A 24 27.61 2.09 30.24
N LEU A 25 28.13 3.17 29.67
CA LEU A 25 27.31 4.19 29.00
C LEU A 25 26.59 3.61 27.80
N ASN A 26 27.26 2.79 27.02
CA ASN A 26 26.65 2.13 25.86
C ASN A 26 25.48 1.23 26.28
N ALA A 27 25.66 0.43 27.33
CA ALA A 27 24.60 -0.46 27.85
C ALA A 27 23.38 0.32 28.35
N VAL A 28 23.56 1.53 28.92
CA VAL A 28 22.46 2.36 29.40
C VAL A 28 21.79 3.14 28.27
N LEU A 29 22.58 3.68 27.32
CA LEU A 29 22.05 4.60 26.30
C LEU A 29 21.48 3.87 25.05
N LEU A 30 21.97 2.68 24.75
CA LEU A 30 21.51 1.92 23.58
C LEU A 30 20.00 1.67 23.58
N PRO A 31 19.33 1.28 24.68
CA PRO A 31 17.88 1.11 24.70
C PRO A 31 17.13 2.41 24.39
N PHE A 32 17.63 3.55 24.84
CA PHE A 32 17.05 4.86 24.52
C PHE A 32 17.23 5.22 23.05
N PHE A 33 18.40 4.97 22.49
CA PHE A 33 18.65 5.16 21.07
C PHE A 33 17.69 4.32 20.21
N LEU A 34 17.56 3.02 20.50
CA LEU A 34 16.64 2.14 19.79
C LEU A 34 15.17 2.59 19.94
N ALA A 35 14.78 3.03 21.13
CA ALA A 35 13.44 3.58 21.35
C ALA A 35 13.19 4.84 20.53
N GLN A 36 14.17 5.73 20.40
CA GLN A 36 14.07 6.93 19.56
C GLN A 36 13.95 6.58 18.07
N LEU A 37 14.72 5.61 17.57
CA LEU A 37 14.61 5.13 16.19
C LEU A 37 13.18 4.60 15.91
N LYS A 38 12.66 3.77 16.82
CA LYS A 38 11.31 3.20 16.69
C LYS A 38 10.21 4.27 16.73
N ASN A 39 10.36 5.27 17.59
CA ASN A 39 9.42 6.41 17.64
C ASN A 39 9.48 7.22 16.34
N LEU A 40 10.66 7.48 15.80
CA LEU A 40 10.85 8.17 14.53
C LEU A 40 10.24 7.38 13.37
N HIS A 41 10.49 6.08 13.31
CA HIS A 41 9.87 5.16 12.35
C HIS A 41 8.34 5.29 12.37
N THR A 42 7.72 5.11 13.53
CA THR A 42 6.26 5.19 13.68
C THR A 42 5.70 6.55 13.23
N LYS A 43 6.38 7.64 13.58
CA LYS A 43 6.02 9.00 13.18
C LYS A 43 6.07 9.17 11.65
N LEU A 44 7.16 8.71 11.02
CA LEU A 44 7.35 8.83 9.57
C LEU A 44 6.38 7.92 8.79
N ALA A 45 6.13 6.71 9.26
CA ALA A 45 5.14 5.82 8.66
C ALA A 45 3.71 6.42 8.72
N SER A 46 3.34 7.02 9.84
CA SER A 46 2.06 7.70 9.98
C SER A 46 1.94 8.94 9.08
N ALA A 47 3.00 9.74 8.99
CA ALA A 47 3.05 10.91 8.11
C ALA A 47 2.97 10.50 6.63
N PHE A 48 3.67 9.43 6.24
CA PHE A 48 3.58 8.85 4.90
C PHE A 48 2.14 8.42 4.57
N GLN A 49 1.50 7.67 5.46
CA GLN A 49 0.12 7.22 5.24
C GLN A 49 -0.83 8.39 5.04
N GLN A 50 -0.71 9.45 5.85
CA GLN A 50 -1.51 10.65 5.71
C GLN A 50 -1.25 11.36 4.37
N ALA A 51 0.03 11.56 4.00
CA ALA A 51 0.42 12.19 2.75
C ALA A 51 -0.11 11.43 1.53
N MET A 52 -0.04 10.09 1.54
CA MET A 52 -0.61 9.25 0.50
C MET A 52 -2.13 9.40 0.40
N GLN A 53 -2.85 9.41 1.54
CA GLN A 53 -4.30 9.62 1.56
C GLN A 53 -4.70 11.00 1.04
N GLU A 54 -3.93 12.03 1.30
CA GLU A 54 -4.16 13.38 0.79
C GLU A 54 -3.86 13.46 -0.72
N GLY A 55 -2.75 12.87 -1.17
CA GLY A 55 -2.34 12.84 -2.57
C GLY A 55 -3.30 12.06 -3.47
N THR A 56 -4.00 11.07 -2.94
CA THR A 56 -4.98 10.25 -3.69
C THR A 56 -6.41 10.84 -3.71
N ARG A 57 -6.67 11.98 -3.06
CA ARG A 57 -7.98 12.65 -3.10
C ARG A 57 -8.26 13.39 -4.40
N GLY A 58 -7.23 13.64 -5.22
CA GLY A 58 -7.36 14.35 -6.49
C GLY A 58 -8.02 13.52 -7.59
N ALA A 59 -8.53 14.19 -8.63
CA ALA A 59 -9.11 13.53 -9.79
C ALA A 59 -8.07 12.90 -10.73
N SER A 60 -6.84 13.33 -10.64
CA SER A 60 -5.73 12.86 -11.49
C SER A 60 -4.45 12.79 -10.66
N TYR A 61 -3.94 11.59 -10.46
CA TYR A 61 -2.65 11.33 -9.79
C TYR A 61 -2.00 10.10 -10.40
N ASP A 62 -0.69 10.00 -10.29
CA ASP A 62 0.09 8.81 -10.57
C ASP A 62 0.49 8.18 -9.23
N PHE A 63 -0.12 7.05 -8.90
CA PHE A 63 0.09 6.39 -7.61
C PHE A 63 1.55 5.98 -7.42
N GLY A 64 2.20 5.43 -8.46
CA GLY A 64 3.60 5.02 -8.40
C GLY A 64 4.52 6.19 -8.09
N ARG A 65 4.32 7.30 -8.78
CA ARG A 65 5.10 8.53 -8.55
C ARG A 65 4.90 9.09 -7.15
N LEU A 66 3.67 9.13 -6.66
CA LEU A 66 3.38 9.56 -5.28
C LEU A 66 4.10 8.68 -4.26
N VAL A 67 4.09 7.36 -4.44
CA VAL A 67 4.80 6.43 -3.55
C VAL A 67 6.29 6.73 -3.53
N GLU A 68 6.94 6.82 -4.69
CA GLU A 68 8.39 7.05 -4.75
C GLU A 68 8.78 8.43 -4.16
N GLU A 69 8.01 9.48 -4.43
CA GLU A 69 8.24 10.82 -3.86
C GLU A 69 8.12 10.82 -2.33
N HIS A 70 7.07 10.20 -1.78
CA HIS A 70 6.84 10.19 -0.33
C HIS A 70 7.76 9.21 0.41
N VAL A 71 8.14 8.07 -0.20
CA VAL A 71 9.16 7.16 0.35
C VAL A 71 10.51 7.88 0.42
N ALA A 72 10.93 8.51 -0.67
CA ALA A 72 12.20 9.26 -0.69
C ALA A 72 12.21 10.38 0.35
N HIS A 73 11.11 11.11 0.51
CA HIS A 73 10.97 12.16 1.52
C HIS A 73 11.07 11.60 2.95
N ALA A 74 10.39 10.50 3.25
CA ALA A 74 10.41 9.88 4.57
C ALA A 74 11.80 9.36 4.93
N LEU A 75 12.50 8.71 3.98
CA LEU A 75 13.86 8.21 4.19
C LEU A 75 14.87 9.36 4.36
N ALA A 76 14.75 10.44 3.60
CA ALA A 76 15.59 11.62 3.78
C ALA A 76 15.37 12.28 5.16
N ALA A 77 14.13 12.35 5.62
CA ALA A 77 13.80 12.86 6.96
C ALA A 77 14.35 11.93 8.06
N PHE A 78 14.27 10.61 7.88
CA PHE A 78 14.88 9.63 8.79
C PHE A 78 16.40 9.82 8.87
N ASP A 79 17.09 9.91 7.72
CA ASP A 79 18.54 10.09 7.66
C ASP A 79 18.97 11.40 8.33
N ALA A 80 18.24 12.51 8.12
CA ALA A 80 18.54 13.81 8.72
C ALA A 80 18.39 13.81 10.25
N GLU A 81 17.35 13.19 10.77
CA GLU A 81 17.09 13.12 12.22
C GLU A 81 18.08 12.16 12.90
N THR A 82 18.39 11.01 12.28
CA THR A 82 19.29 10.02 12.86
C THR A 82 20.75 10.46 12.90
N GLN A 83 21.21 11.34 12.00
CA GLN A 83 22.55 11.93 12.07
C GLN A 83 22.84 12.62 13.41
N ARG A 84 21.81 13.12 14.10
CA ARG A 84 21.93 13.79 15.40
C ARG A 84 21.91 12.82 16.58
N LEU A 85 21.47 11.58 16.35
CA LEU A 85 21.29 10.55 17.38
C LEU A 85 22.54 9.65 17.52
N VAL A 86 23.30 9.46 16.45
CA VAL A 86 24.51 8.62 16.48
C VAL A 86 25.61 9.35 17.22
N LEU A 87 26.09 8.73 18.30
CA LEU A 87 27.18 9.28 19.09
C LEU A 87 28.54 8.89 18.51
N PRO A 88 29.53 9.80 18.53
CA PRO A 88 30.90 9.46 18.20
C PRO A 88 31.42 8.34 19.11
N ASP A 89 32.29 7.51 18.61
CA ASP A 89 32.90 6.37 19.36
C ASP A 89 31.90 5.24 19.75
N THR A 90 30.69 5.18 19.10
CA THR A 90 29.79 4.04 19.22
C THR A 90 29.70 3.28 17.90
N ASP A 91 29.37 2.00 17.96
CA ASP A 91 29.08 1.12 16.82
C ASP A 91 27.58 1.07 16.48
N TRP A 92 26.81 2.05 16.94
CA TRP A 92 25.38 2.11 16.72
C TRP A 92 25.06 2.33 15.23
N SER A 93 24.23 1.45 14.69
CA SER A 93 23.80 1.50 13.30
C SER A 93 22.32 1.86 13.22
N VAL A 94 21.99 2.66 12.24
CA VAL A 94 20.60 3.01 11.86
C VAL A 94 20.11 2.24 10.63
N SER A 95 21.03 1.48 9.99
CA SER A 95 20.80 0.88 8.67
C SER A 95 19.67 -0.14 8.68
N GLU A 96 19.58 -0.95 9.72
CA GLU A 96 18.55 -1.97 9.85
C GLU A 96 17.14 -1.34 10.00
N GLU A 97 17.00 -0.35 10.90
CA GLU A 97 15.74 0.35 11.10
C GLU A 97 15.34 1.16 9.86
N ARG A 98 16.32 1.72 9.14
CA ARG A 98 16.06 2.41 7.86
C ARG A 98 15.51 1.45 6.79
N MET A 99 16.07 0.24 6.70
CA MET A 99 15.55 -0.81 5.81
C MET A 99 14.13 -1.20 6.18
N HIS A 100 13.87 -1.47 7.46
CA HIS A 100 12.54 -1.81 7.95
C HIS A 100 11.54 -0.68 7.68
N LEU A 101 11.93 0.58 7.86
CA LEU A 101 11.08 1.72 7.52
C LEU A 101 10.70 1.69 6.02
N GLU A 102 11.67 1.52 5.13
CA GLU A 102 11.39 1.45 3.68
C GLU A 102 10.45 0.31 3.33
N GLU A 103 10.64 -0.88 3.91
CA GLU A 103 9.77 -2.04 3.72
C GLU A 103 8.34 -1.77 4.19
N ASP A 104 8.20 -1.15 5.37
CA ASP A 104 6.89 -0.82 5.94
C ASP A 104 6.17 0.26 5.13
N LEU A 105 6.87 1.30 4.67
CA LEU A 105 6.29 2.33 3.79
C LEU A 105 5.76 1.70 2.49
N ARG A 106 6.53 0.81 1.87
CA ARG A 106 6.11 0.08 0.66
C ARG A 106 4.95 -0.89 0.93
N ALA A 107 4.90 -1.50 2.12
CA ALA A 107 3.78 -2.34 2.53
C ALA A 107 2.49 -1.52 2.71
N VAL A 108 2.57 -0.37 3.36
CA VAL A 108 1.45 0.59 3.48
C VAL A 108 0.96 1.03 2.11
N ALA A 109 1.87 1.37 1.19
CA ALA A 109 1.51 1.74 -0.18
C ALA A 109 0.76 0.62 -0.92
N ARG A 110 1.21 -0.64 -0.80
CA ARG A 110 0.50 -1.81 -1.38
C ARG A 110 -0.91 -1.95 -0.83
N THR A 111 -1.09 -1.79 0.48
CA THR A 111 -2.41 -1.85 1.12
C THR A 111 -3.34 -0.74 0.61
N LEU A 112 -2.85 0.50 0.54
CA LEU A 112 -3.63 1.64 0.04
C LEU A 112 -4.03 1.44 -1.44
N ARG A 113 -3.13 0.91 -2.27
CA ARG A 113 -3.43 0.59 -3.68
C ARG A 113 -4.51 -0.49 -3.78
N ALA A 114 -4.41 -1.56 -2.98
CA ALA A 114 -5.41 -2.61 -2.95
C ALA A 114 -6.78 -2.08 -2.53
N ASP A 115 -6.85 -1.20 -1.54
CA ASP A 115 -8.08 -0.55 -1.09
C ASP A 115 -8.72 0.31 -2.19
N GLU A 116 -7.93 1.11 -2.92
CA GLU A 116 -8.44 1.92 -4.04
C GLU A 116 -8.93 1.04 -5.20
N THR A 117 -8.19 -0.01 -5.55
CA THR A 117 -8.59 -1.01 -6.55
C THR A 117 -9.91 -1.70 -6.14
N GLN A 118 -10.04 -2.07 -4.86
CA GLN A 118 -11.26 -2.68 -4.32
C GLN A 118 -12.47 -1.72 -4.39
N LYS A 119 -12.28 -0.45 -4.04
CA LYS A 119 -13.35 0.57 -4.15
C LYS A 119 -13.82 0.75 -5.59
N LEU A 120 -12.87 0.79 -6.54
CA LEU A 120 -13.18 0.85 -7.97
C LEU A 120 -13.98 -0.37 -8.42
N ALA A 121 -13.51 -1.58 -8.06
CA ALA A 121 -14.20 -2.81 -8.42
C ALA A 121 -15.64 -2.87 -7.88
N VAL A 122 -15.87 -2.51 -6.61
CA VAL A 122 -17.21 -2.47 -6.02
C VAL A 122 -18.15 -1.49 -6.74
N ARG A 123 -17.65 -0.35 -7.21
CA ARG A 123 -18.44 0.58 -8.02
C ARG A 123 -18.84 -0.05 -9.36
N LEU A 124 -17.88 -0.67 -10.05
CA LEU A 124 -18.14 -1.35 -11.31
C LEU A 124 -19.09 -2.55 -11.16
N GLU A 125 -19.00 -3.31 -10.05
CA GLU A 125 -19.95 -4.39 -9.75
C GLU A 125 -21.40 -3.89 -9.65
N LYS A 126 -21.61 -2.75 -8.99
CA LYS A 126 -22.94 -2.11 -8.91
C LYS A 126 -23.43 -1.66 -10.29
N ASP A 127 -22.52 -1.08 -11.08
CA ASP A 127 -22.85 -0.63 -12.44
C ASP A 127 -23.21 -1.81 -13.35
N ILE A 128 -22.48 -2.93 -13.28
CA ILE A 128 -22.80 -4.17 -14.01
C ILE A 128 -24.22 -4.62 -13.68
N ARG A 129 -24.55 -4.81 -12.40
CA ARG A 129 -25.88 -5.30 -12.00
C ARG A 129 -27.01 -4.40 -12.49
N ARG A 130 -26.81 -3.07 -12.41
CA ARG A 130 -27.80 -2.09 -12.85
C ARG A 130 -28.02 -2.11 -14.36
N HIS A 131 -26.93 -2.21 -15.15
CA HIS A 131 -27.01 -2.12 -16.61
C HIS A 131 -27.31 -3.46 -17.30
N LEU A 132 -27.21 -4.60 -16.60
CA LEU A 132 -27.56 -5.90 -17.15
C LEU A 132 -29.04 -6.21 -17.01
N ALA A 133 -29.75 -5.67 -16.02
CA ALA A 133 -31.12 -6.06 -15.70
C ALA A 133 -32.06 -5.90 -16.90
N GLU A 134 -32.23 -4.68 -17.38
CA GLU A 134 -33.17 -4.34 -18.46
C GLU A 134 -32.81 -5.03 -19.80
N PRO A 135 -31.55 -5.05 -20.31
CA PRO A 135 -31.23 -5.73 -21.54
C PRO A 135 -31.45 -7.25 -21.51
N ILE A 136 -31.23 -7.89 -20.35
CA ILE A 136 -31.48 -9.33 -20.19
C ILE A 136 -32.98 -9.61 -20.20
N GLU A 137 -33.79 -8.82 -19.48
CA GLU A 137 -35.24 -8.94 -19.49
C GLU A 137 -35.81 -8.76 -20.91
N ALA A 138 -35.32 -7.77 -21.65
CA ALA A 138 -35.69 -7.56 -23.04
C ALA A 138 -35.33 -8.77 -23.93
N ALA A 139 -34.14 -9.33 -23.76
CA ALA A 139 -33.71 -10.50 -24.54
C ALA A 139 -34.48 -11.78 -24.18
N LEU A 140 -34.95 -11.93 -22.94
CA LEU A 140 -35.77 -13.06 -22.50
C LEU A 140 -37.24 -12.93 -22.91
N SER A 141 -37.77 -11.69 -23.14
CA SER A 141 -39.17 -11.42 -23.53
C SER A 141 -39.52 -11.94 -24.91
N GLU A 142 -38.54 -12.24 -25.74
CA GLU A 142 -38.76 -12.76 -27.13
C GLU A 142 -38.23 -14.20 -27.22
N PRO A 143 -39.04 -15.21 -26.85
CA PRO A 143 -38.64 -16.61 -26.87
C PRO A 143 -38.59 -17.17 -28.29
N ASP A 144 -37.44 -17.11 -28.92
CA ASP A 144 -37.13 -17.70 -30.22
C ASP A 144 -35.80 -18.50 -30.20
N ALA A 145 -35.44 -19.08 -31.34
CA ALA A 145 -34.22 -19.88 -31.47
C ALA A 145 -32.93 -19.07 -31.19
N GLY A 146 -32.98 -17.73 -31.32
CA GLY A 146 -31.86 -16.82 -31.11
C GLY A 146 -31.80 -16.19 -29.71
N MET A 147 -32.78 -16.47 -28.84
CA MET A 147 -32.91 -15.86 -27.52
C MET A 147 -31.59 -15.99 -26.69
N TRP A 148 -31.04 -17.21 -26.60
CA TRP A 148 -29.85 -17.44 -25.84
C TRP A 148 -28.59 -16.75 -26.41
N ASP A 149 -28.52 -16.62 -27.75
CA ASP A 149 -27.41 -15.89 -28.38
C ASP A 149 -27.48 -14.39 -28.04
N ARG A 150 -28.68 -13.82 -27.97
CA ARG A 150 -28.93 -12.43 -27.53
C ARG A 150 -28.55 -12.26 -26.06
N VAL A 151 -29.00 -13.15 -25.17
CA VAL A 151 -28.69 -13.12 -23.73
C VAL A 151 -27.19 -13.21 -23.48
N LEU A 152 -26.52 -14.15 -24.12
CA LEU A 152 -25.07 -14.30 -24.03
C LEU A 152 -24.32 -13.13 -24.67
N GLY A 153 -24.86 -12.52 -25.72
CA GLY A 153 -24.34 -11.28 -26.31
C GLY A 153 -24.33 -10.13 -25.33
N VAL A 154 -25.50 -9.87 -24.69
CA VAL A 154 -25.61 -8.86 -23.63
C VAL A 154 -24.61 -9.07 -22.50
N TRP A 155 -24.43 -10.32 -22.06
CA TRP A 155 -23.48 -10.64 -21.01
C TRP A 155 -22.03 -10.37 -21.46
N ARG A 156 -21.62 -10.79 -22.67
CA ARG A 156 -20.27 -10.53 -23.20
C ARG A 156 -20.00 -9.04 -23.31
N ASP A 157 -20.91 -8.28 -23.87
CA ASP A 157 -20.79 -6.84 -24.02
C ASP A 157 -20.63 -6.13 -22.65
N ALA A 158 -21.34 -6.61 -21.63
CA ALA A 158 -21.20 -6.09 -20.27
C ALA A 158 -19.85 -6.42 -19.66
N CYS A 159 -19.32 -7.65 -19.86
CA CYS A 159 -18.00 -8.05 -19.43
C CYS A 159 -16.90 -7.21 -20.09
N ASP A 160 -16.96 -7.04 -21.41
CA ASP A 160 -15.97 -6.28 -22.17
C ASP A 160 -15.96 -4.80 -21.77
N ARG A 161 -17.16 -4.22 -21.60
CA ARG A 161 -17.32 -2.84 -21.13
C ARG A 161 -16.76 -2.65 -19.72
N ALA A 162 -17.07 -3.58 -18.81
CA ALA A 162 -16.56 -3.51 -17.43
C ALA A 162 -15.04 -3.65 -17.38
N ALA A 163 -14.46 -4.56 -18.17
CA ALA A 163 -13.02 -4.74 -18.26
C ALA A 163 -12.34 -3.48 -18.85
N ALA A 164 -12.89 -2.88 -19.88
CA ALA A 164 -12.38 -1.64 -20.48
C ALA A 164 -12.41 -0.48 -19.48
N LEU A 165 -13.55 -0.27 -18.82
CA LEU A 165 -13.72 0.78 -17.80
C LEU A 165 -12.79 0.57 -16.60
N TYR A 166 -12.59 -0.68 -16.18
CA TYR A 166 -11.65 -0.99 -15.11
C TYR A 166 -10.24 -0.58 -15.51
N ARG A 167 -9.74 -1.04 -16.66
CA ARG A 167 -8.38 -0.74 -17.14
C ARG A 167 -8.16 0.76 -17.31
N GLU A 168 -9.13 1.48 -17.87
CA GLU A 168 -9.08 2.94 -18.01
C GLU A 168 -8.95 3.64 -16.66
N ARG A 169 -9.81 3.27 -15.70
CA ARG A 169 -9.85 3.90 -14.38
C ARG A 169 -8.75 3.44 -13.44
N ALA A 170 -8.20 2.24 -13.61
CA ALA A 170 -7.10 1.71 -12.82
C ALA A 170 -5.71 2.12 -13.35
N ALA A 171 -5.61 2.73 -14.54
CA ALA A 171 -4.35 3.08 -15.17
C ALA A 171 -3.42 3.93 -14.28
N HIS A 172 -3.99 4.81 -13.44
CA HIS A 172 -3.24 5.67 -12.51
C HIS A 172 -2.81 4.97 -11.21
N LEU A 173 -3.32 3.75 -10.95
CA LEU A 173 -3.00 2.98 -9.73
C LEU A 173 -1.73 2.14 -9.87
N ASN A 174 -1.18 1.99 -11.07
CA ASN A 174 -0.02 1.15 -11.37
C ASN A 174 -0.17 -0.28 -10.85
N THR A 175 -1.34 -0.87 -11.11
CA THR A 175 -1.64 -2.27 -10.78
C THR A 175 -0.80 -3.23 -11.60
N THR A 176 -0.52 -4.41 -11.07
CA THR A 176 0.19 -5.46 -11.82
C THR A 176 -0.78 -6.17 -12.77
N PRO A 177 -0.27 -6.81 -13.86
CA PRO A 177 -1.10 -7.60 -14.77
C PRO A 177 -1.92 -8.70 -14.06
N ASP A 178 -1.36 -9.31 -13.00
CA ASP A 178 -2.04 -10.34 -12.22
C ASP A 178 -3.17 -9.76 -11.36
N GLU A 179 -2.96 -8.58 -10.75
CA GLU A 179 -4.00 -7.84 -10.02
C GLU A 179 -5.15 -7.44 -10.95
N ASP A 180 -4.83 -7.00 -12.17
CA ASP A 180 -5.81 -6.64 -13.18
C ASP A 180 -6.61 -7.86 -13.64
N ALA A 181 -5.93 -8.97 -13.96
CA ALA A 181 -6.58 -10.21 -14.37
C ALA A 181 -7.51 -10.75 -13.28
N ALA A 182 -7.08 -10.74 -12.01
CA ALA A 182 -7.91 -11.15 -10.89
C ALA A 182 -9.16 -10.27 -10.72
N THR A 183 -9.01 -8.95 -10.84
CA THR A 183 -10.12 -8.01 -10.70
C THR A 183 -11.11 -8.13 -11.87
N VAL A 184 -10.63 -8.21 -13.10
CA VAL A 184 -11.46 -8.42 -14.30
C VAL A 184 -12.21 -9.75 -14.21
N GLY A 185 -11.52 -10.84 -13.78
CA GLY A 185 -12.16 -12.13 -13.56
C GLY A 185 -13.30 -12.06 -12.54
N ARG A 186 -13.12 -11.30 -11.45
CA ARG A 186 -14.17 -11.06 -10.47
C ARG A 186 -15.37 -10.29 -11.06
N LEU A 187 -15.13 -9.26 -11.87
CA LEU A 187 -16.18 -8.51 -12.55
C LEU A 187 -17.00 -9.42 -13.51
N HIS A 188 -16.33 -10.31 -14.25
CA HIS A 188 -17.00 -11.30 -15.09
C HIS A 188 -17.87 -12.27 -14.27
N MET A 189 -17.39 -12.72 -13.11
CA MET A 189 -18.18 -13.56 -12.20
C MET A 189 -19.41 -12.85 -11.65
N VAL A 190 -19.31 -11.55 -11.37
CA VAL A 190 -20.46 -10.74 -10.94
C VAL A 190 -21.48 -10.60 -12.07
N ALA A 191 -21.02 -10.34 -13.30
CA ALA A 191 -21.89 -10.28 -14.48
C ALA A 191 -22.58 -11.62 -14.72
N TRP A 192 -21.88 -12.74 -14.57
CA TRP A 192 -22.43 -14.08 -14.70
C TRP A 192 -23.52 -14.37 -13.66
N ARG A 193 -23.26 -14.03 -12.40
CA ARG A 193 -24.26 -14.18 -11.32
C ARG A 193 -25.49 -13.33 -11.57
N ALA A 194 -25.30 -12.07 -11.97
CA ALA A 194 -26.43 -11.20 -12.30
C ALA A 194 -27.28 -11.74 -13.46
N LEU A 195 -26.66 -12.35 -14.46
CA LEU A 195 -27.37 -13.06 -15.54
C LEU A 195 -28.18 -14.23 -15.00
N LEU A 196 -27.56 -15.11 -14.20
CA LEU A 196 -28.25 -16.29 -13.65
C LEU A 196 -29.43 -15.91 -12.77
N ASP A 197 -29.27 -14.90 -11.92
CA ASP A 197 -30.35 -14.40 -11.06
C ASP A 197 -31.56 -13.97 -11.90
N ARG A 198 -31.35 -13.24 -13.00
CA ARG A 198 -32.42 -12.80 -13.90
C ARG A 198 -33.09 -13.94 -14.67
N VAL A 199 -32.31 -14.91 -15.14
CA VAL A 199 -32.87 -16.10 -15.79
C VAL A 199 -33.74 -16.90 -14.82
N GLN A 200 -33.32 -17.06 -13.57
CA GLN A 200 -34.10 -17.75 -12.54
C GLN A 200 -35.39 -17.01 -12.20
N GLU A 201 -35.34 -15.69 -12.06
CA GLU A 201 -36.54 -14.87 -11.83
C GLU A 201 -37.55 -15.05 -12.97
N SER A 202 -37.11 -14.96 -14.23
CA SER A 202 -37.96 -15.10 -15.42
C SER A 202 -38.53 -16.52 -15.61
N THR A 203 -37.91 -17.56 -15.05
CA THR A 203 -38.43 -18.94 -15.13
C THR A 203 -39.36 -19.30 -13.97
N SER A 204 -39.47 -18.43 -12.95
CA SER A 204 -40.33 -18.65 -11.78
C SER A 204 -41.66 -17.93 -11.86
N GLU A 205 -41.85 -17.04 -12.84
CA GLU A 205 -43.11 -16.39 -13.23
C GLU A 205 -43.83 -17.20 -14.31
#